data_22e05561767955d40f42ecf324d50d25
#
_entry.id   22e05561767955d40f42ecf324d50d25
#
_cell.length_a   1.000
_cell.length_b   1.000
_cell.length_c   1.000
_cell.angle_alpha   90.00
_cell.angle_beta   90.00
_cell.angle_gamma   90.00
#
_symmetry.space_group_name_H-M   'P 1'
#
loop_
_entity.id
_entity.type
_entity.pdbx_description
1 polymer ?
#
loop_
_entity_poly.entity_id
_entity_poly.type
_entity_poly.pdbx_seq_one_letter_code
_entity_poly.pdbx_strand_id
1 'polypeptide(L)'
;MKNCFVAQSGGPTVAINASLAGVIAGVAELGIYDTLYGSVNGIKGIIDDNLMNLSNTIAGNPELMKRLIHTPAMYLGSCRFKLPSWKKDISVYETIFKRFKEYNIGAFFYIGGNDSMDTVLKLSDYARNIGSDIRIIGVPKTIDNDLMVTDHTPGFGSAAKYVATSVLEVAHDTYIYAVKTVTIIEIMGRDAGWLTAAAALARNSYSNAPQLIYLPETDFNREEFVEDVRCLLKTNDSVVVAVSEGIHDADGKYISAGESSADTFGHSQLSGAGKALEYIIKDTLGVKVRSIEINTLQRCGAHISSKTDLDEAYTSGKSAVGYAEEDLSGIMVVMNRVSDSPYTIEYSYARIADIANEAKSVPREWINERGNDIMPEMLDYLRPLIQGETPVEYENGLPVYMDVSHLTHNTI
;
A
#
# COMPACT_ATOMS: atom_id res chain seq x y z
N MET A 1 8.54 29.73 16.83
CA MET A 1 7.71 29.18 15.77
C MET A 1 6.82 28.08 16.35
N LYS A 2 5.81 27.57 15.62
CA LYS A 2 5.05 26.36 16.01
C LYS A 2 5.87 25.12 15.67
N ASN A 3 5.55 23.99 16.32
CA ASN A 3 6.06 22.66 15.98
C ASN A 3 5.07 21.93 15.06
N CYS A 4 5.45 20.77 14.55
CA CYS A 4 4.55 19.91 13.82
C CYS A 4 4.70 18.43 14.22
N PHE A 5 3.63 17.66 13.98
CA PHE A 5 3.60 16.23 14.17
C PHE A 5 3.52 15.50 12.82
N VAL A 6 4.15 14.33 12.75
CA VAL A 6 3.92 13.34 11.69
C VAL A 6 3.67 11.98 12.30
N ALA A 7 2.78 11.19 11.68
CA ALA A 7 2.54 9.80 12.08
C ALA A 7 2.31 8.92 10.85
N GLN A 8 2.62 7.63 10.99
CA GLN A 8 2.41 6.59 9.99
C GLN A 8 1.29 5.65 10.47
N SER A 9 0.45 5.16 9.55
CA SER A 9 -0.71 4.33 9.92
C SER A 9 -1.11 3.33 8.82
N GLY A 10 -1.90 2.34 9.20
CA GLY A 10 -2.41 1.29 8.33
C GLY A 10 -1.41 0.17 8.08
N GLY A 11 -1.53 -0.53 6.95
CA GLY A 11 -0.61 -1.57 6.51
C GLY A 11 0.75 -1.00 6.10
N PRO A 12 1.87 -1.71 6.33
CA PRO A 12 3.19 -1.25 5.93
C PRO A 12 3.39 -1.32 4.41
N THR A 13 4.33 -0.50 3.90
CA THR A 13 4.83 -0.55 2.52
C THR A 13 6.33 -0.28 2.51
N VAL A 14 6.99 -0.53 1.38
CA VAL A 14 8.41 -0.13 1.22
C VAL A 14 8.56 1.38 0.99
N ALA A 15 7.50 2.07 0.57
CA ALA A 15 7.55 3.50 0.21
C ALA A 15 7.13 4.44 1.35
N ILE A 16 6.50 3.93 2.43
CA ILE A 16 5.94 4.80 3.48
C ILE A 16 7.01 5.64 4.19
N ASN A 17 8.22 5.11 4.34
CA ASN A 17 9.33 5.84 4.94
C ASN A 17 9.92 6.89 3.99
N ALA A 18 9.77 6.73 2.67
CA ALA A 18 10.10 7.78 1.71
C ALA A 18 9.13 8.98 1.87
N SER A 19 7.82 8.73 2.09
CA SER A 19 6.87 9.80 2.44
C SER A 19 7.25 10.51 3.73
N LEU A 20 7.66 9.76 4.77
CA LEU A 20 8.17 10.34 6.03
C LEU A 20 9.41 11.20 5.79
N ALA A 21 10.37 10.71 5.00
CA ALA A 21 11.58 11.46 4.62
C ALA A 21 11.23 12.76 3.88
N GLY A 22 10.22 12.71 3.00
CA GLY A 22 9.70 13.90 2.33
C GLY A 22 9.14 14.94 3.29
N VAL A 23 8.36 14.52 4.31
CA VAL A 23 7.88 15.43 5.36
C VAL A 23 9.05 16.04 6.14
N ILE A 24 10.05 15.22 6.55
CA ILE A 24 11.25 15.70 7.27
C ILE A 24 11.99 16.75 6.42
N ALA A 25 12.21 16.46 5.14
CA ALA A 25 12.89 17.38 4.24
C ALA A 25 12.10 18.67 4.01
N GLY A 26 10.78 18.58 3.79
CA GLY A 26 9.92 19.75 3.62
C GLY A 26 9.95 20.68 4.83
N VAL A 27 9.88 20.13 6.05
CA VAL A 27 10.00 20.93 7.30
C VAL A 27 11.36 21.60 7.42
N ALA A 28 12.44 20.89 7.10
CA ALA A 28 13.80 21.43 7.17
C ALA A 28 14.05 22.52 6.12
N GLU A 29 13.54 22.35 4.89
CA GLU A 29 13.76 23.29 3.78
C GLU A 29 12.93 24.57 3.92
N LEU A 30 11.65 24.46 4.31
CA LEU A 30 10.77 25.62 4.45
C LEU A 30 11.07 26.42 5.73
N GLY A 31 11.54 25.77 6.81
CA GLY A 31 11.90 26.41 8.05
C GLY A 31 10.75 27.13 8.76
N ILE A 32 9.51 26.76 8.48
CA ILE A 32 8.29 27.36 9.07
C ILE A 32 7.90 26.74 10.41
N TYR A 33 8.41 25.55 10.69
CA TYR A 33 8.25 24.85 11.97
C TYR A 33 9.59 24.73 12.70
N ASP A 34 9.55 24.77 14.03
CA ASP A 34 10.73 24.68 14.88
C ASP A 34 11.20 23.22 15.02
N THR A 35 10.27 22.35 15.40
CA THR A 35 10.54 20.94 15.64
C THR A 35 9.49 20.06 14.98
N LEU A 36 9.94 19.00 14.31
CA LEU A 36 9.10 17.90 13.83
C LEU A 36 9.19 16.72 14.80
N TYR A 37 8.07 16.35 15.38
CA TYR A 37 7.94 15.15 16.19
C TYR A 37 7.25 14.03 15.41
N GLY A 38 7.84 12.83 15.44
CA GLY A 38 7.22 11.60 14.96
C GLY A 38 6.40 10.94 16.06
N SER A 39 5.15 10.66 15.80
CA SER A 39 4.30 9.90 16.73
C SER A 39 4.54 8.41 16.56
N VAL A 40 5.04 7.75 17.59
CA VAL A 40 5.32 6.32 17.60
C VAL A 40 4.01 5.54 17.76
N ASN A 41 3.77 4.61 16.83
CA ASN A 41 2.52 3.85 16.71
C ASN A 41 1.29 4.70 16.34
N GLY A 42 1.44 5.54 15.31
CA GLY A 42 0.32 6.27 14.73
C GLY A 42 -0.33 7.26 15.68
N ILE A 43 -1.67 7.36 15.62
CA ILE A 43 -2.41 8.28 16.50
C ILE A 43 -2.31 7.91 17.99
N LYS A 44 -2.05 6.63 18.30
CA LYS A 44 -1.84 6.16 19.67
C LYS A 44 -0.65 6.83 20.32
N GLY A 45 0.44 7.08 19.58
CA GLY A 45 1.61 7.76 20.09
C GLY A 45 1.30 9.18 20.58
N ILE A 46 0.39 9.92 19.92
CA ILE A 46 -0.08 11.22 20.40
C ILE A 46 -0.89 11.09 21.69
N ILE A 47 -1.79 10.08 21.73
CA ILE A 47 -2.63 9.84 22.92
C ILE A 47 -1.76 9.48 24.13
N ASP A 48 -0.82 8.57 23.93
CA ASP A 48 0.01 7.98 24.98
C ASP A 48 1.28 8.79 25.28
N ASP A 49 1.48 9.93 24.60
CA ASP A 49 2.66 10.81 24.72
C ASP A 49 3.99 10.13 24.36
N ASN A 50 3.95 9.22 23.38
CA ASN A 50 5.11 8.50 22.87
C ASN A 50 5.60 9.14 21.55
N LEU A 51 6.50 10.12 21.66
CA LEU A 51 6.94 10.99 20.58
C LEU A 51 8.45 10.93 20.39
N MET A 52 8.93 10.97 19.15
CA MET A 52 10.33 11.03 18.77
C MET A 52 10.65 12.39 18.11
N ASN A 53 11.70 13.06 18.54
CA ASN A 53 12.14 14.33 17.91
C ASN A 53 12.93 14.01 16.63
N LEU A 54 12.28 14.05 15.47
CA LEU A 54 12.86 13.75 14.17
C LEU A 54 13.81 14.85 13.68
N SER A 55 13.59 16.10 14.07
CA SER A 55 14.49 17.21 13.73
C SER A 55 15.89 16.99 14.29
N ASN A 56 16.00 16.41 15.49
CA ASN A 56 17.29 16.14 16.13
C ASN A 56 17.90 14.79 15.76
N THR A 57 17.07 13.81 15.41
CA THR A 57 17.53 12.41 15.21
C THR A 57 17.84 12.09 13.76
N ILE A 58 17.11 12.66 12.80
CA ILE A 58 17.24 12.29 11.38
C ILE A 58 17.50 13.51 10.48
N ALA A 59 16.81 14.63 10.71
CA ALA A 59 16.96 15.82 9.89
C ALA A 59 18.42 16.32 9.91
N GLY A 60 18.94 16.70 8.74
CA GLY A 60 20.33 17.16 8.61
C GLY A 60 21.38 16.04 8.53
N ASN A 61 20.99 14.76 8.60
CA ASN A 61 21.89 13.63 8.36
C ASN A 61 21.50 12.91 7.03
N PRO A 62 22.23 13.17 5.92
CA PRO A 62 21.91 12.61 4.61
C PRO A 62 21.98 11.07 4.57
N GLU A 63 22.87 10.46 5.33
CA GLU A 63 23.00 9.00 5.36
C GLU A 63 21.80 8.34 6.05
N LEU A 64 21.33 8.92 7.17
CA LEU A 64 20.11 8.43 7.83
C LEU A 64 18.88 8.67 6.97
N MET A 65 18.78 9.81 6.28
CA MET A 65 17.68 10.11 5.34
C MET A 65 17.65 9.07 4.20
N LYS A 66 18.81 8.78 3.60
CA LYS A 66 18.92 7.76 2.55
C LYS A 66 18.52 6.38 3.09
N ARG A 67 19.00 5.99 4.26
CA ARG A 67 18.68 4.70 4.88
C ARG A 67 17.20 4.62 5.25
N LEU A 68 16.61 5.69 5.74
CA LEU A 68 15.16 5.78 6.03
C LEU A 68 14.33 5.49 4.77
N ILE A 69 14.64 6.15 3.66
CA ILE A 69 13.91 5.97 2.38
C ILE A 69 13.88 4.51 1.95
N HIS A 70 14.97 3.76 2.16
CA HIS A 70 15.09 2.35 1.75
C HIS A 70 14.70 1.33 2.83
N THR A 71 14.33 1.79 4.03
CA THR A 71 13.88 0.92 5.10
C THR A 71 12.45 0.45 4.85
N PRO A 72 12.18 -0.87 4.82
CA PRO A 72 10.81 -1.38 4.67
C PRO A 72 9.95 -1.14 5.91
N ALA A 73 8.65 -1.31 5.75
CA ALA A 73 7.65 -1.15 6.79
C ALA A 73 7.54 0.30 7.30
N MET A 74 7.32 0.51 8.58
CA MET A 74 7.07 1.83 9.18
C MET A 74 8.10 2.14 10.26
N TYR A 75 8.92 3.14 10.02
CA TYR A 75 9.93 3.56 11.02
C TYR A 75 9.29 4.05 12.32
N LEU A 76 8.15 4.75 12.23
CA LEU A 76 7.41 5.21 13.41
C LEU A 76 6.40 4.17 13.94
N GLY A 77 6.32 2.98 13.35
CA GLY A 77 5.33 1.98 13.71
C GLY A 77 3.90 2.35 13.30
N SER A 78 2.97 1.45 13.59
CA SER A 78 1.56 1.59 13.28
C SER A 78 0.68 1.21 14.48
N CYS A 79 -0.59 1.57 14.44
CA CYS A 79 -1.57 1.12 15.41
C CYS A 79 -2.85 0.65 14.71
N ARG A 80 -3.55 -0.26 15.36
CA ARG A 80 -4.91 -0.65 15.01
C ARG A 80 -5.90 0.08 15.92
N PHE A 81 -6.06 1.40 15.68
CA PHE A 81 -6.96 2.24 16.46
C PHE A 81 -7.89 3.01 15.54
N LYS A 82 -9.18 2.67 15.57
CA LYS A 82 -10.21 3.38 14.84
C LYS A 82 -10.73 4.53 15.70
N LEU A 83 -10.47 5.76 15.28
CA LEU A 83 -10.93 6.95 15.99
C LEU A 83 -12.48 6.98 15.98
N PRO A 84 -13.15 6.99 17.16
CA PRO A 84 -14.60 7.09 17.23
C PRO A 84 -15.09 8.45 16.69
N SER A 85 -16.37 8.56 16.37
CA SER A 85 -16.94 9.89 16.08
C SER A 85 -16.89 10.77 17.34
N TRP A 86 -16.40 12.02 17.24
CA TRP A 86 -16.32 12.95 18.37
C TRP A 86 -17.70 13.29 18.98
N LYS A 87 -18.78 13.09 18.23
CA LYS A 87 -20.16 13.22 18.73
C LYS A 87 -20.56 12.09 19.68
N LYS A 88 -19.85 10.93 19.62
CA LYS A 88 -20.10 9.78 20.49
C LYS A 88 -19.12 9.73 21.66
N ASP A 89 -17.86 10.04 21.40
CA ASP A 89 -16.79 10.08 22.41
C ASP A 89 -15.83 11.23 22.10
N ILE A 90 -15.93 12.29 22.88
CA ILE A 90 -15.12 13.49 22.75
C ILE A 90 -13.78 13.37 23.48
N SER A 91 -13.66 12.48 24.47
CA SER A 91 -12.53 12.42 25.41
C SER A 91 -11.19 12.16 24.70
N VAL A 92 -11.21 11.31 23.66
CA VAL A 92 -10.02 11.02 22.85
C VAL A 92 -9.56 12.26 22.09
N TYR A 93 -10.50 13.03 21.55
CA TYR A 93 -10.18 14.28 20.83
C TYR A 93 -9.62 15.35 21.76
N GLU A 94 -10.22 15.50 22.96
CA GLU A 94 -9.71 16.41 23.98
C GLU A 94 -8.27 16.06 24.37
N THR A 95 -7.96 14.75 24.48
CA THR A 95 -6.59 14.28 24.77
C THR A 95 -5.64 14.63 23.62
N ILE A 96 -6.00 14.35 22.36
CA ILE A 96 -5.17 14.64 21.18
C ILE A 96 -4.93 16.17 21.07
N PHE A 97 -5.98 16.99 21.18
CA PHE A 97 -5.85 18.45 21.04
C PHE A 97 -5.16 19.09 22.25
N LYS A 98 -5.24 18.48 23.44
CA LYS A 98 -4.42 18.84 24.58
C LYS A 98 -2.93 18.63 24.26
N ARG A 99 -2.54 17.48 23.66
CA ARG A 99 -1.16 17.25 23.22
C ARG A 99 -0.71 18.25 22.16
N PHE A 100 -1.57 18.54 21.16
CA PHE A 100 -1.28 19.59 20.18
C PHE A 100 -0.96 20.93 20.83
N LYS A 101 -1.70 21.31 21.87
CA LYS A 101 -1.46 22.55 22.63
C LYS A 101 -0.18 22.47 23.47
N GLU A 102 0.06 21.37 24.19
CA GLU A 102 1.24 21.15 25.04
C GLU A 102 2.54 21.24 24.24
N TYR A 103 2.54 20.68 23.03
CA TYR A 103 3.69 20.70 22.11
C TYR A 103 3.69 21.91 21.16
N ASN A 104 2.77 22.86 21.30
CA ASN A 104 2.63 24.04 20.43
C ASN A 104 2.56 23.66 18.94
N ILE A 105 1.70 22.69 18.57
CA ILE A 105 1.61 22.12 17.23
C ILE A 105 0.80 23.02 16.29
N GLY A 106 1.38 23.35 15.14
CA GLY A 106 0.73 24.09 14.05
C GLY A 106 0.23 23.21 12.92
N ALA A 107 0.86 22.03 12.70
CA ALA A 107 0.45 21.09 11.68
C ALA A 107 0.60 19.63 12.13
N PHE A 108 -0.27 18.76 11.61
CA PHE A 108 -0.22 17.33 11.77
C PHE A 108 -0.32 16.64 10.39
N PHE A 109 0.71 15.88 10.02
CA PHE A 109 0.80 15.12 8.80
C PHE A 109 0.54 13.64 9.09
N TYR A 110 -0.52 13.07 8.49
CA TYR A 110 -0.88 11.69 8.75
C TYR A 110 -0.72 10.84 7.48
N ILE A 111 0.29 9.96 7.47
CA ILE A 111 0.64 9.12 6.34
C ILE A 111 -0.12 7.80 6.45
N GLY A 112 -1.00 7.50 5.47
CA GLY A 112 -1.76 6.26 5.54
C GLY A 112 -2.77 6.04 4.42
N GLY A 113 -3.52 4.93 4.53
CA GLY A 113 -4.57 4.53 3.60
C GLY A 113 -5.95 5.06 4.02
N ASN A 114 -7.00 4.40 3.57
CA ASN A 114 -8.39 4.83 3.71
C ASN A 114 -8.83 5.10 5.17
N ASP A 115 -8.55 4.17 6.11
CA ASP A 115 -8.85 4.38 7.54
C ASP A 115 -8.08 5.56 8.15
N SER A 116 -6.89 5.84 7.62
CA SER A 116 -6.10 7.00 8.07
C SER A 116 -6.72 8.30 7.56
N MET A 117 -7.25 8.30 6.34
CA MET A 117 -7.97 9.44 5.77
C MET A 117 -9.29 9.70 6.51
N ASP A 118 -9.99 8.66 6.97
CA ASP A 118 -11.13 8.81 7.90
C ASP A 118 -10.71 9.49 9.22
N THR A 119 -9.52 9.15 9.75
CA THR A 119 -8.98 9.81 10.93
C THR A 119 -8.66 11.28 10.66
N VAL A 120 -8.05 11.61 9.53
CA VAL A 120 -7.79 13.01 9.09
C VAL A 120 -9.10 13.78 8.97
N LEU A 121 -10.13 13.19 8.36
CA LEU A 121 -11.46 13.80 8.24
C LEU A 121 -12.05 14.14 9.61
N LYS A 122 -12.08 13.16 10.51
CA LYS A 122 -12.66 13.32 11.86
C LYS A 122 -11.92 14.37 12.70
N LEU A 123 -10.58 14.36 12.64
CA LEU A 123 -9.78 15.38 13.38
C LEU A 123 -9.96 16.77 12.79
N SER A 124 -10.03 16.89 11.46
CA SER A 124 -10.26 18.17 10.77
C SER A 124 -11.64 18.75 11.08
N ASP A 125 -12.67 17.90 11.14
CA ASP A 125 -14.02 18.32 11.51
C ASP A 125 -14.08 18.79 12.96
N TYR A 126 -13.42 18.08 13.88
CA TYR A 126 -13.36 18.49 15.27
C TYR A 126 -12.56 19.78 15.45
N ALA A 127 -11.41 19.92 14.76
CA ALA A 127 -10.62 21.16 14.77
C ALA A 127 -11.46 22.37 14.36
N ARG A 128 -12.22 22.24 13.29
CA ARG A 128 -13.15 23.28 12.79
C ARG A 128 -14.23 23.60 13.82
N ASN A 129 -14.80 22.57 14.46
CA ASN A 129 -15.85 22.74 15.48
C ASN A 129 -15.36 23.54 16.71
N ILE A 130 -14.12 23.35 17.13
CA ILE A 130 -13.55 24.06 18.29
C ILE A 130 -12.80 25.36 17.91
N GLY A 131 -12.77 25.74 16.63
CA GLY A 131 -12.05 26.91 16.14
C GLY A 131 -10.52 26.80 16.27
N SER A 132 -9.97 25.58 16.15
CA SER A 132 -8.51 25.36 16.16
C SER A 132 -7.89 25.72 14.82
N ASP A 133 -6.74 26.37 14.85
CA ASP A 133 -5.95 26.79 13.69
C ASP A 133 -4.91 25.75 13.23
N ILE A 134 -4.97 24.53 13.77
CA ILE A 134 -4.07 23.45 13.38
C ILE A 134 -4.35 23.00 11.94
N ARG A 135 -3.29 22.77 11.17
CA ARG A 135 -3.36 22.18 9.83
C ARG A 135 -3.28 20.66 9.92
N ILE A 136 -4.30 19.96 9.43
CA ILE A 136 -4.36 18.49 9.44
C ILE A 136 -4.40 18.02 8.00
N ILE A 137 -3.33 17.30 7.57
CA ILE A 137 -3.11 16.95 6.17
C ILE A 137 -2.83 15.46 6.06
N GLY A 138 -3.57 14.79 5.17
CA GLY A 138 -3.33 13.41 4.77
C GLY A 138 -2.21 13.30 3.74
N VAL A 139 -1.33 12.32 3.92
CA VAL A 139 -0.34 11.91 2.93
C VAL A 139 -0.71 10.49 2.46
N PRO A 140 -0.99 10.28 1.16
CA PRO A 140 -1.47 9.00 0.68
C PRO A 140 -0.42 7.91 0.84
N LYS A 141 -0.86 6.71 1.23
CA LYS A 141 -0.04 5.50 1.24
C LYS A 141 -0.94 4.27 1.34
N THR A 142 -0.86 3.38 0.38
CA THR A 142 -1.37 2.00 0.42
C THR A 142 -0.80 1.22 -0.76
N ILE A 143 -0.61 -0.10 -0.60
CA ILE A 143 -0.26 -0.98 -1.72
C ILE A 143 -1.50 -1.37 -2.55
N ASP A 144 -2.71 -1.18 -2.01
CA ASP A 144 -3.96 -1.62 -2.64
C ASP A 144 -4.40 -0.70 -3.78
N ASN A 145 -3.80 0.50 -3.90
CA ASN A 145 -4.13 1.50 -4.92
C ASN A 145 -5.61 1.92 -4.95
N ASP A 146 -6.24 1.90 -3.78
CA ASP A 146 -7.68 2.03 -3.59
C ASP A 146 -8.16 3.42 -3.15
N LEU A 147 -7.26 4.41 -3.00
CA LEU A 147 -7.66 5.77 -2.63
C LEU A 147 -8.26 6.52 -3.80
N MET A 148 -9.42 7.17 -3.53
CA MET A 148 -10.11 7.99 -4.52
C MET A 148 -9.35 9.26 -4.88
N VAL A 149 -9.66 9.84 -6.03
CA VAL A 149 -9.19 11.15 -6.55
C VAL A 149 -7.70 11.20 -6.92
N THR A 150 -6.86 10.28 -6.48
CA THR A 150 -5.46 10.18 -6.90
C THR A 150 -5.29 9.16 -8.03
N ASP A 151 -4.36 9.38 -8.97
CA ASP A 151 -4.06 8.41 -10.05
C ASP A 151 -3.65 7.07 -9.45
N HIS A 152 -2.66 7.09 -8.57
CA HIS A 152 -2.19 5.91 -7.84
C HIS A 152 -1.71 6.32 -6.44
N THR A 153 -1.22 5.35 -5.66
CA THR A 153 -0.82 5.57 -4.26
C THR A 153 0.62 5.13 -4.01
N PRO A 154 1.41 5.91 -3.23
CA PRO A 154 2.73 5.48 -2.80
C PRO A 154 2.68 4.13 -2.07
N GLY A 155 3.57 3.22 -2.47
CA GLY A 155 3.62 1.83 -2.03
C GLY A 155 3.10 0.84 -3.06
N PHE A 156 2.17 1.24 -3.92
CA PHE A 156 1.61 0.39 -4.96
C PHE A 156 2.65 0.04 -6.04
N GLY A 157 3.39 1.02 -6.57
CA GLY A 157 4.37 0.79 -7.63
C GLY A 157 5.46 -0.21 -7.24
N SER A 158 5.98 -0.12 -6.03
CA SER A 158 6.97 -1.07 -5.51
C SER A 158 6.38 -2.46 -5.27
N ALA A 159 5.16 -2.55 -4.74
CA ALA A 159 4.47 -3.84 -4.55
C ALA A 159 4.15 -4.50 -5.89
N ALA A 160 3.71 -3.73 -6.89
CA ALA A 160 3.47 -4.19 -8.26
C ALA A 160 4.76 -4.74 -8.92
N LYS A 161 5.90 -4.04 -8.75
CA LYS A 161 7.22 -4.50 -9.22
C LYS A 161 7.62 -5.81 -8.55
N TYR A 162 7.42 -5.93 -7.23
CA TYR A 162 7.70 -7.14 -6.48
C TYR A 162 6.84 -8.31 -6.98
N VAL A 163 5.54 -8.10 -7.13
CA VAL A 163 4.60 -9.12 -7.65
C VAL A 163 5.01 -9.58 -9.05
N ALA A 164 5.24 -8.64 -9.98
CA ALA A 164 5.62 -8.96 -11.34
C ALA A 164 6.95 -9.75 -11.41
N THR A 165 7.95 -9.34 -10.61
CA THR A 165 9.24 -10.02 -10.52
C THR A 165 9.08 -11.44 -9.96
N SER A 166 8.33 -11.59 -8.87
CA SER A 166 8.08 -12.90 -8.24
C SER A 166 7.33 -13.85 -9.18
N VAL A 167 6.32 -13.34 -9.91
CA VAL A 167 5.58 -14.14 -10.90
C VAL A 167 6.49 -14.58 -12.03
N LEU A 168 7.38 -13.72 -12.53
CA LEU A 168 8.35 -14.06 -13.57
C LEU A 168 9.31 -15.16 -13.09
N GLU A 169 9.85 -15.05 -11.89
CA GLU A 169 10.78 -16.05 -11.30
C GLU A 169 10.07 -17.40 -11.05
N VAL A 170 8.85 -17.38 -10.52
CA VAL A 170 8.02 -18.56 -10.31
C VAL A 170 7.64 -19.23 -11.64
N ALA A 171 7.40 -18.45 -12.69
CA ALA A 171 7.15 -18.99 -14.02
C ALA A 171 8.38 -19.76 -14.54
N HIS A 172 9.58 -19.23 -14.37
CA HIS A 172 10.82 -19.93 -14.72
C HIS A 172 10.95 -21.27 -13.98
N ASP A 173 10.71 -21.30 -12.66
CA ASP A 173 10.72 -22.55 -11.88
C ASP A 173 9.62 -23.52 -12.33
N THR A 174 8.48 -23.00 -12.76
CA THR A 174 7.36 -23.85 -13.24
C THR A 174 7.68 -24.51 -14.57
N TYR A 175 8.36 -23.83 -15.49
CA TYR A 175 8.65 -24.31 -16.84
C TYR A 175 9.69 -25.41 -16.94
N ILE A 176 10.49 -25.66 -15.89
CA ILE A 176 11.55 -26.69 -15.93
C ILE A 176 11.02 -28.14 -15.90
N TYR A 177 9.74 -28.34 -15.61
CA TYR A 177 9.17 -29.65 -15.47
C TYR A 177 8.54 -30.16 -16.79
N ALA A 178 8.95 -31.35 -17.26
CA ALA A 178 8.39 -32.02 -18.42
C ALA A 178 7.11 -32.80 -18.07
N VAL A 179 6.24 -32.24 -17.23
CA VAL A 179 4.95 -32.79 -16.82
C VAL A 179 3.93 -31.66 -16.69
N LYS A 180 2.65 -31.98 -16.94
CA LYS A 180 1.57 -31.02 -16.81
C LYS A 180 1.51 -30.49 -15.38
N THR A 181 1.69 -29.16 -15.22
CA THR A 181 1.81 -28.50 -13.94
C THR A 181 0.97 -27.21 -13.92
N VAL A 182 0.30 -26.96 -12.81
CA VAL A 182 -0.37 -25.67 -12.54
C VAL A 182 0.27 -25.02 -11.32
N THR A 183 0.63 -23.75 -11.42
CA THR A 183 1.10 -22.96 -10.30
C THR A 183 0.15 -21.78 -10.09
N ILE A 184 -0.42 -21.68 -8.90
CA ILE A 184 -1.38 -20.63 -8.52
C ILE A 184 -0.68 -19.69 -7.56
N ILE A 185 -0.68 -18.39 -7.86
CA ILE A 185 -0.03 -17.36 -7.05
C ILE A 185 -1.12 -16.46 -6.47
N GLU A 186 -1.29 -16.52 -5.15
CA GLU A 186 -2.20 -15.67 -4.40
C GLU A 186 -1.54 -14.36 -4.04
N ILE A 187 -2.23 -13.25 -4.36
CA ILE A 187 -1.75 -11.87 -4.24
C ILE A 187 -2.73 -11.11 -3.35
N MET A 188 -2.24 -10.20 -2.52
CA MET A 188 -3.07 -9.31 -1.69
C MET A 188 -3.93 -8.39 -2.57
N GLY A 189 -5.06 -8.00 -2.04
CA GLY A 189 -6.03 -7.12 -2.68
C GLY A 189 -7.45 -7.61 -2.43
N ARG A 190 -7.98 -7.34 -1.21
CA ARG A 190 -9.29 -7.84 -0.81
C ARG A 190 -10.42 -7.33 -1.69
N ASP A 191 -10.49 -6.02 -1.83
CA ASP A 191 -11.62 -5.32 -2.45
C ASP A 191 -11.23 -4.65 -3.77
N ALA A 192 -9.94 -4.68 -4.13
CA ALA A 192 -9.41 -4.09 -5.35
C ALA A 192 -8.26 -4.94 -5.91
N GLY A 193 -8.35 -5.29 -7.18
CA GLY A 193 -7.46 -6.23 -7.86
C GLY A 193 -6.20 -5.62 -8.47
N TRP A 194 -5.86 -4.38 -8.16
CA TRP A 194 -4.73 -3.66 -8.78
C TRP A 194 -3.40 -4.40 -8.70
N LEU A 195 -3.05 -4.95 -7.52
CA LEU A 195 -1.81 -5.73 -7.35
C LEU A 195 -1.85 -7.06 -8.11
N THR A 196 -2.99 -7.74 -8.11
CA THR A 196 -3.15 -8.99 -8.87
C THR A 196 -3.05 -8.72 -10.37
N ALA A 197 -3.62 -7.63 -10.86
CA ALA A 197 -3.49 -7.19 -12.26
C ALA A 197 -2.03 -6.92 -12.64
N ALA A 198 -1.21 -6.39 -11.71
CA ALA A 198 0.21 -6.14 -11.93
C ALA A 198 1.03 -7.41 -12.23
N ALA A 199 0.52 -8.60 -11.89
CA ALA A 199 1.14 -9.87 -12.27
C ALA A 199 1.33 -10.00 -13.81
N ALA A 200 0.47 -9.37 -14.60
CA ALA A 200 0.57 -9.38 -16.06
C ALA A 200 1.84 -8.68 -16.60
N LEU A 201 2.48 -7.81 -15.82
CA LEU A 201 3.76 -7.19 -16.17
C LEU A 201 4.90 -8.23 -16.30
N ALA A 202 4.74 -9.44 -15.74
CA ALA A 202 5.69 -10.53 -15.89
C ALA A 202 5.74 -11.09 -17.33
N ARG A 203 4.71 -10.84 -18.13
CA ARG A 203 4.64 -11.29 -19.54
C ARG A 203 5.68 -10.59 -20.40
N ASN A 204 6.36 -11.36 -21.25
CA ASN A 204 7.41 -10.85 -22.13
C ASN A 204 7.51 -11.68 -23.42
N SER A 205 8.56 -11.47 -24.23
CA SER A 205 8.73 -12.13 -25.52
C SER A 205 8.92 -13.66 -25.47
N TYR A 206 9.23 -14.23 -24.31
CA TYR A 206 9.49 -15.66 -24.13
C TYR A 206 8.59 -16.31 -23.06
N SER A 207 7.76 -15.55 -22.37
CA SER A 207 6.83 -16.07 -21.37
C SER A 207 5.51 -15.31 -21.41
N ASN A 208 4.40 -16.03 -21.50
CA ASN A 208 3.05 -15.48 -21.39
C ASN A 208 2.44 -15.68 -19.99
N ALA A 209 3.24 -16.08 -19.01
CA ALA A 209 2.79 -16.22 -17.62
C ALA A 209 2.62 -14.85 -16.93
N PRO A 210 1.58 -14.72 -16.10
CA PRO A 210 0.51 -15.66 -15.83
C PRO A 210 -0.46 -15.73 -17.01
N GLN A 211 -0.95 -16.94 -17.35
CA GLN A 211 -1.92 -17.13 -18.42
C GLN A 211 -3.34 -16.75 -18.00
N LEU A 212 -3.63 -16.79 -16.70
CA LEU A 212 -4.93 -16.42 -16.13
C LEU A 212 -4.72 -15.45 -14.96
N ILE A 213 -5.61 -14.48 -14.88
CA ILE A 213 -5.62 -13.47 -13.81
C ILE A 213 -7.06 -13.28 -13.35
N TYR A 214 -7.34 -13.58 -12.08
CA TYR A 214 -8.67 -13.42 -11.49
C TYR A 214 -8.66 -12.33 -10.43
N LEU A 215 -9.51 -11.31 -10.63
CA LEU A 215 -9.62 -10.11 -9.80
C LEU A 215 -10.93 -10.14 -8.97
N PRO A 216 -11.00 -9.43 -7.84
CA PRO A 216 -12.20 -9.36 -7.02
C PRO A 216 -13.33 -8.54 -7.65
N GLU A 217 -13.06 -7.78 -8.71
CA GLU A 217 -14.04 -6.96 -9.43
C GLU A 217 -14.99 -7.78 -10.33
N THR A 218 -14.77 -9.09 -10.44
CA THR A 218 -15.62 -9.97 -11.24
C THR A 218 -15.97 -11.25 -10.45
N ASP A 219 -17.21 -11.72 -10.62
CA ASP A 219 -17.67 -12.95 -10.00
C ASP A 219 -16.80 -14.13 -10.46
N PHE A 220 -16.31 -14.90 -9.49
CA PHE A 220 -15.49 -16.07 -9.77
C PHE A 220 -16.36 -17.33 -9.90
N ASN A 221 -16.23 -18.04 -11.05
CA ASN A 221 -16.92 -19.29 -11.31
C ASN A 221 -15.92 -20.46 -11.30
N ARG A 222 -16.14 -21.44 -10.42
CA ARG A 222 -15.23 -22.60 -10.24
C ARG A 222 -15.18 -23.52 -11.45
N GLU A 223 -16.31 -23.77 -12.10
CA GLU A 223 -16.44 -24.62 -13.26
C GLU A 223 -15.72 -24.00 -14.47
N GLU A 224 -15.89 -22.70 -14.68
CA GLU A 224 -15.21 -21.94 -15.73
C GLU A 224 -13.71 -21.90 -15.50
N PHE A 225 -13.26 -21.69 -14.27
CA PHE A 225 -11.84 -21.75 -13.90
C PHE A 225 -11.20 -23.10 -14.26
N VAL A 226 -11.86 -24.20 -13.90
CA VAL A 226 -11.38 -25.55 -14.24
C VAL A 226 -11.30 -25.75 -15.74
N GLU A 227 -12.29 -25.26 -16.50
CA GLU A 227 -12.29 -25.38 -17.96
C GLU A 227 -11.21 -24.49 -18.61
N ASP A 228 -10.97 -23.29 -18.11
CA ASP A 228 -9.89 -22.41 -18.57
C ASP A 228 -8.53 -23.09 -18.39
N VAL A 229 -8.26 -23.64 -17.22
CA VAL A 229 -7.01 -24.38 -16.94
C VAL A 229 -6.92 -25.63 -17.85
N ARG A 230 -8.01 -26.39 -18.00
CA ARG A 230 -8.04 -27.56 -18.86
C ARG A 230 -7.74 -27.22 -20.32
N CYS A 231 -8.30 -26.14 -20.83
CA CYS A 231 -8.06 -25.67 -22.19
C CYS A 231 -6.59 -25.25 -22.39
N LEU A 232 -6.02 -24.52 -21.46
CA LEU A 232 -4.60 -24.11 -21.52
C LEU A 232 -3.65 -25.30 -21.46
N LEU A 233 -3.96 -26.34 -20.67
CA LEU A 233 -3.15 -27.55 -20.56
C LEU A 233 -3.21 -28.45 -21.84
N LYS A 234 -4.08 -28.16 -22.83
CA LYS A 234 -4.04 -28.83 -24.13
C LYS A 234 -2.83 -28.42 -24.97
N THR A 235 -2.39 -27.18 -24.82
CA THR A 235 -1.32 -26.55 -25.62
C THR A 235 -0.08 -26.19 -24.82
N ASN A 236 -0.18 -26.18 -23.50
CA ASN A 236 0.92 -25.82 -22.58
C ASN A 236 1.16 -26.99 -21.61
N ASP A 237 2.42 -27.28 -21.31
CA ASP A 237 2.77 -28.20 -20.23
C ASP A 237 2.67 -27.54 -18.84
N SER A 238 2.77 -26.23 -18.81
CA SER A 238 2.72 -25.46 -17.55
C SER A 238 1.76 -24.27 -17.65
N VAL A 239 0.94 -24.08 -16.63
CA VAL A 239 0.01 -22.96 -16.49
C VAL A 239 0.30 -22.23 -15.18
N VAL A 240 0.46 -20.90 -15.24
CA VAL A 240 0.58 -20.03 -14.08
C VAL A 240 -0.67 -19.17 -13.98
N VAL A 241 -1.27 -19.15 -12.80
CA VAL A 241 -2.48 -18.39 -12.49
C VAL A 241 -2.15 -17.36 -11.40
N ALA A 242 -2.48 -16.12 -11.63
CA ALA A 242 -2.51 -15.10 -10.59
C ALA A 242 -3.94 -14.94 -10.07
N VAL A 243 -4.10 -14.88 -8.76
CA VAL A 243 -5.42 -14.78 -8.15
C VAL A 243 -5.38 -13.82 -6.97
N SER A 244 -6.39 -12.94 -6.86
CA SER A 244 -6.56 -12.10 -5.68
C SER A 244 -7.06 -12.93 -4.49
N GLU A 245 -6.58 -12.60 -3.28
CA GLU A 245 -7.13 -13.16 -2.03
C GLU A 245 -8.62 -12.86 -1.86
N GLY A 246 -9.14 -11.82 -2.53
CA GLY A 246 -10.49 -11.31 -2.42
C GLY A 246 -11.47 -11.84 -3.47
N ILE A 247 -11.11 -12.82 -4.28
CA ILE A 247 -12.07 -13.40 -5.24
C ILE A 247 -13.28 -14.01 -4.53
N HIS A 248 -14.47 -13.79 -5.08
CA HIS A 248 -15.73 -14.26 -4.52
C HIS A 248 -16.67 -14.75 -5.61
N ASP A 249 -17.62 -15.60 -5.24
CA ASP A 249 -18.68 -16.04 -6.15
C ASP A 249 -19.79 -14.97 -6.32
N ALA A 250 -20.75 -15.27 -7.17
CA ALA A 250 -21.89 -14.37 -7.46
C ALA A 250 -22.77 -14.04 -6.25
N ASP A 251 -22.69 -14.82 -5.18
CA ASP A 251 -23.37 -14.56 -3.91
C ASP A 251 -22.51 -13.69 -2.95
N GLY A 252 -21.34 -13.26 -3.40
CA GLY A 252 -20.39 -12.47 -2.61
C GLY A 252 -19.62 -13.28 -1.57
N LYS A 253 -19.62 -14.61 -1.65
CA LYS A 253 -18.89 -15.48 -0.75
C LYS A 253 -17.46 -15.65 -1.23
N TYR A 254 -16.49 -15.31 -0.38
CA TYR A 254 -15.08 -15.47 -0.69
C TYR A 254 -14.68 -16.92 -0.98
N ILE A 255 -13.83 -17.10 -1.97
CA ILE A 255 -13.20 -18.38 -2.29
C ILE A 255 -12.01 -18.54 -1.36
N SER A 256 -12.15 -19.38 -0.33
CA SER A 256 -11.13 -19.60 0.70
C SER A 256 -11.05 -21.07 1.09
N ALA A 257 -9.88 -21.51 1.54
CA ALA A 257 -9.67 -22.87 2.06
C ALA A 257 -9.99 -22.99 3.56
N GLY A 258 -10.18 -21.89 4.27
CA GLY A 258 -10.42 -21.86 5.71
C GLY A 258 -11.61 -20.99 6.13
N GLU A 259 -11.97 -21.04 7.41
CA GLU A 259 -12.93 -20.11 7.99
C GLU A 259 -12.29 -18.72 8.14
N SER A 260 -12.96 -17.69 7.65
CA SER A 260 -12.49 -16.30 7.82
C SER A 260 -12.78 -15.80 9.23
N SER A 261 -11.77 -15.28 9.92
CA SER A 261 -11.95 -14.50 11.15
C SER A 261 -11.93 -13.01 10.85
N ALA A 262 -12.75 -12.21 11.52
CA ALA A 262 -12.71 -10.76 11.38
C ALA A 262 -11.56 -10.16 12.18
N ASP A 263 -10.87 -9.16 11.64
CA ASP A 263 -9.89 -8.34 12.36
C ASP A 263 -10.57 -7.30 13.27
N THR A 264 -9.79 -6.51 13.99
CA THR A 264 -10.29 -5.48 14.91
C THR A 264 -11.02 -4.31 14.21
N PHE A 265 -10.92 -4.20 12.88
CA PHE A 265 -11.67 -3.23 12.08
C PHE A 265 -12.95 -3.81 11.48
N GLY A 266 -13.22 -5.10 11.71
CA GLY A 266 -14.38 -5.82 11.18
C GLY A 266 -14.16 -6.37 9.77
N HIS A 267 -12.92 -6.36 9.27
CA HIS A 267 -12.56 -6.94 7.99
C HIS A 267 -12.27 -8.43 8.13
N SER A 268 -12.79 -9.26 7.23
CA SER A 268 -12.44 -10.67 7.16
C SER A 268 -10.93 -10.82 6.92
N GLN A 269 -10.27 -11.67 7.71
CA GLN A 269 -8.92 -12.12 7.37
C GLN A 269 -9.06 -13.12 6.23
N LEU A 270 -8.73 -12.68 5.02
CA LEU A 270 -8.76 -13.53 3.82
C LEU A 270 -7.40 -14.21 3.68
N SER A 271 -7.42 -15.50 3.39
CA SER A 271 -6.26 -16.28 3.01
C SER A 271 -6.69 -17.63 2.45
N GLY A 272 -5.83 -18.20 1.62
CA GLY A 272 -6.04 -19.54 1.09
C GLY A 272 -6.98 -19.64 -0.10
N ALA A 273 -7.24 -18.54 -0.83
CA ALA A 273 -7.89 -18.59 -2.14
C ALA A 273 -7.08 -19.48 -3.10
N GLY A 274 -5.77 -19.24 -3.22
CA GLY A 274 -4.87 -20.07 -4.01
C GLY A 274 -4.88 -21.54 -3.57
N LYS A 275 -4.96 -21.78 -2.25
CA LYS A 275 -5.03 -23.17 -1.71
C LYS A 275 -6.37 -23.84 -2.01
N ALA A 276 -7.48 -23.11 -1.99
CA ALA A 276 -8.78 -23.62 -2.40
C ALA A 276 -8.76 -24.05 -3.87
N LEU A 277 -8.19 -23.20 -4.73
CA LEU A 277 -8.05 -23.47 -6.16
C LEU A 277 -7.10 -24.65 -6.43
N GLU A 278 -6.02 -24.80 -5.64
CA GLU A 278 -5.13 -25.97 -5.72
C GLU A 278 -5.90 -27.27 -5.50
N TYR A 279 -6.75 -27.35 -4.47
CA TYR A 279 -7.58 -28.54 -4.23
C TYR A 279 -8.55 -28.79 -5.37
N ILE A 280 -9.22 -27.76 -5.89
CA ILE A 280 -10.15 -27.89 -7.01
C ILE A 280 -9.44 -28.48 -8.23
N ILE A 281 -8.28 -27.95 -8.62
CA ILE A 281 -7.52 -28.48 -9.79
C ILE A 281 -7.01 -29.88 -9.54
N LYS A 282 -6.49 -30.18 -8.36
CA LYS A 282 -5.99 -31.50 -7.99
C LYS A 282 -7.09 -32.55 -8.10
N ASP A 283 -8.28 -32.25 -7.55
CA ASP A 283 -9.38 -33.21 -7.51
C ASP A 283 -10.07 -33.40 -8.86
N THR A 284 -10.10 -32.35 -9.72
CA THR A 284 -10.83 -32.40 -11.00
C THR A 284 -9.96 -32.78 -12.20
N LEU A 285 -8.70 -32.33 -12.23
CA LEU A 285 -7.79 -32.58 -13.37
C LEU A 285 -6.71 -33.61 -13.09
N GLY A 286 -6.40 -33.90 -11.83
CA GLY A 286 -5.39 -34.89 -11.44
C GLY A 286 -3.96 -34.55 -11.88
N VAL A 287 -3.69 -33.27 -12.21
CA VAL A 287 -2.36 -32.80 -12.60
C VAL A 287 -1.57 -32.33 -11.39
N LYS A 288 -0.24 -32.18 -11.55
CA LYS A 288 0.59 -31.57 -10.51
C LYS A 288 0.18 -30.12 -10.34
N VAL A 289 -0.17 -29.72 -9.12
CA VAL A 289 -0.56 -28.36 -8.80
C VAL A 289 0.09 -27.92 -7.49
N ARG A 290 0.40 -26.64 -7.38
CA ARG A 290 0.84 -25.96 -6.15
C ARG A 290 0.28 -24.56 -6.08
N SER A 291 0.10 -24.07 -4.88
CA SER A 291 -0.22 -22.67 -4.59
C SER A 291 0.90 -22.00 -3.81
N ILE A 292 1.08 -20.71 -4.06
CA ILE A 292 2.05 -19.84 -3.40
C ILE A 292 1.29 -18.60 -2.96
N GLU A 293 1.32 -18.29 -1.66
CA GLU A 293 0.81 -17.04 -1.11
C GLU A 293 1.99 -16.06 -0.98
N ILE A 294 1.98 -14.96 -1.72
CA ILE A 294 3.01 -13.91 -1.59
C ILE A 294 2.88 -13.20 -0.24
N ASN A 295 1.65 -13.00 0.22
CA ASN A 295 1.30 -12.46 1.53
C ASN A 295 2.12 -11.19 1.87
N THR A 296 2.69 -11.07 3.07
CA THR A 296 3.40 -9.86 3.53
C THR A 296 4.68 -9.52 2.74
N LEU A 297 5.26 -10.47 2.00
CA LEU A 297 6.48 -10.24 1.23
C LEU A 297 6.33 -9.12 0.21
N GLN A 298 5.18 -9.01 -0.46
CA GLN A 298 4.92 -7.99 -1.48
C GLN A 298 4.89 -6.55 -0.94
N ARG A 299 4.80 -6.35 0.36
CA ARG A 299 4.78 -5.03 0.99
C ARG A 299 6.03 -4.72 1.83
N CYS A 300 7.02 -5.62 1.86
CA CYS A 300 8.27 -5.44 2.61
C CYS A 300 9.53 -5.74 1.78
N GLY A 301 9.41 -6.09 0.49
CA GLY A 301 10.52 -6.42 -0.39
C GLY A 301 11.30 -5.19 -0.86
N ALA A 302 11.95 -4.46 0.04
CA ALA A 302 12.65 -3.20 -0.25
C ALA A 302 13.79 -3.34 -1.26
N HIS A 303 14.35 -4.54 -1.42
CA HIS A 303 15.43 -4.84 -2.40
C HIS A 303 14.93 -4.83 -3.87
N ILE A 304 13.63 -4.80 -4.11
CA ILE A 304 13.00 -4.74 -5.46
C ILE A 304 12.08 -3.50 -5.55
N SER A 305 12.31 -2.46 -4.78
CA SER A 305 11.47 -1.26 -4.84
C SER A 305 11.55 -0.53 -6.18
N SER A 306 10.50 0.17 -6.54
CA SER A 306 10.46 1.06 -7.70
C SER A 306 11.00 2.44 -7.35
N LYS A 307 11.93 2.96 -8.17
CA LYS A 307 12.43 4.33 -7.99
C LYS A 307 11.32 5.35 -8.18
N THR A 308 10.46 5.17 -9.19
CA THR A 308 9.29 6.03 -9.42
C THR A 308 8.45 6.13 -8.14
N ASP A 309 8.08 5.00 -7.54
CA ASP A 309 7.26 4.94 -6.34
C ASP A 309 7.90 5.62 -5.12
N LEU A 310 9.22 5.43 -4.90
CA LEU A 310 9.93 6.07 -3.78
C LEU A 310 10.08 7.59 -3.99
N ASP A 311 10.37 8.03 -5.20
CA ASP A 311 10.48 9.45 -5.54
C ASP A 311 9.12 10.17 -5.38
N GLU A 312 8.05 9.52 -5.81
CA GLU A 312 6.67 10.03 -5.69
C GLU A 312 6.20 10.04 -4.22
N ALA A 313 6.52 9.01 -3.46
CA ALA A 313 6.27 8.97 -2.02
C ALA A 313 6.96 10.12 -1.29
N TYR A 314 8.24 10.34 -1.58
CA TYR A 314 9.02 11.44 -1.02
C TYR A 314 8.42 12.79 -1.39
N THR A 315 8.08 13.00 -2.66
CA THR A 315 7.51 14.26 -3.14
C THR A 315 6.13 14.51 -2.54
N SER A 316 5.29 13.48 -2.38
CA SER A 316 3.98 13.59 -1.70
C SER A 316 4.13 14.06 -0.25
N GLY A 317 5.11 13.49 0.48
CA GLY A 317 5.41 13.93 1.85
C GLY A 317 5.85 15.39 1.93
N LYS A 318 6.73 15.80 1.01
CA LYS A 318 7.23 17.19 0.93
C LYS A 318 6.12 18.17 0.55
N SER A 319 5.27 17.82 -0.41
CA SER A 319 4.13 18.64 -0.85
C SER A 319 3.13 18.91 0.28
N ALA A 320 2.92 17.93 1.17
CA ALA A 320 2.04 18.11 2.32
C ALA A 320 2.49 19.25 3.22
N VAL A 321 3.81 19.44 3.40
CA VAL A 321 4.36 20.54 4.19
C VAL A 321 4.12 21.89 3.50
N GLY A 322 4.31 21.96 2.17
CA GLY A 322 4.01 23.14 1.38
C GLY A 322 2.53 23.56 1.49
N TYR A 323 1.61 22.59 1.41
CA TYR A 323 0.18 22.90 1.58
C TYR A 323 -0.19 23.38 3.00
N ALA A 324 0.53 22.92 4.02
CA ALA A 324 0.37 23.46 5.37
C ALA A 324 0.86 24.92 5.47
N GLU A 325 1.90 25.32 4.73
CA GLU A 325 2.37 26.70 4.60
C GLU A 325 1.32 27.59 3.93
N GLU A 326 0.59 27.06 2.94
CA GLU A 326 -0.54 27.71 2.26
C GLU A 326 -1.82 27.77 3.10
N ASP A 327 -1.75 27.46 4.40
CA ASP A 327 -2.88 27.45 5.32
C ASP A 327 -3.98 26.41 5.00
N LEU A 328 -3.69 25.40 4.17
CA LEU A 328 -4.65 24.34 3.85
C LEU A 328 -4.78 23.33 4.99
N SER A 329 -5.98 22.82 5.19
CA SER A 329 -6.30 21.81 6.21
C SER A 329 -7.51 20.96 5.79
N GLY A 330 -7.60 19.72 6.28
CA GLY A 330 -8.68 18.81 5.90
C GLY A 330 -8.58 18.34 4.46
N ILE A 331 -7.35 18.18 3.98
CA ILE A 331 -7.02 17.75 2.61
C ILE A 331 -6.11 16.51 2.64
N MET A 332 -6.03 15.83 1.51
CA MET A 332 -4.99 14.84 1.20
C MET A 332 -4.21 15.29 -0.03
N VAL A 333 -2.90 15.05 -0.03
CA VAL A 333 -2.07 15.18 -1.24
C VAL A 333 -2.54 14.17 -2.27
N VAL A 334 -2.68 14.59 -3.54
CA VAL A 334 -3.04 13.71 -4.65
C VAL A 334 -2.05 13.85 -5.79
N MET A 335 -1.88 12.78 -6.53
CA MET A 335 -1.05 12.69 -7.72
C MET A 335 -1.95 12.64 -8.95
N ASN A 336 -1.72 13.53 -9.89
CA ASN A 336 -2.44 13.58 -11.16
C ASN A 336 -1.49 13.22 -12.30
N ARG A 337 -1.77 12.13 -13.00
CA ARG A 337 -1.00 11.77 -14.19
C ARG A 337 -1.39 12.71 -15.32
N VAL A 338 -0.43 13.51 -15.79
CA VAL A 338 -0.65 14.49 -16.85
C VAL A 338 -0.11 14.01 -18.20
N SER A 339 0.78 13.01 -18.21
CA SER A 339 1.34 12.40 -19.42
C SER A 339 1.85 10.99 -19.15
N ASP A 340 1.69 10.09 -20.12
CA ASP A 340 2.25 8.74 -20.10
C ASP A 340 3.60 8.67 -20.83
N SER A 341 3.87 9.58 -21.80
CA SER A 341 5.10 9.57 -22.59
C SER A 341 5.56 11.00 -22.92
N PRO A 342 6.56 11.55 -22.21
CA PRO A 342 7.16 10.98 -21.00
C PRO A 342 6.17 10.90 -19.83
N TYR A 343 6.32 9.88 -18.98
CA TYR A 343 5.50 9.78 -17.77
C TYR A 343 5.75 10.98 -16.85
N THR A 344 4.67 11.63 -16.45
CA THR A 344 4.73 12.86 -15.63
C THR A 344 3.55 12.93 -14.66
N ILE A 345 3.85 13.22 -13.40
CA ILE A 345 2.89 13.45 -12.33
C ILE A 345 2.96 14.91 -11.88
N GLU A 346 1.80 15.52 -11.71
CA GLU A 346 1.61 16.77 -10.98
C GLU A 346 0.99 16.50 -9.62
N TYR A 347 1.50 17.18 -8.59
CA TYR A 347 0.99 17.08 -7.23
C TYR A 347 -0.01 18.19 -6.98
N SER A 348 -1.14 17.82 -6.41
CA SER A 348 -2.17 18.74 -5.97
C SER A 348 -2.80 18.23 -4.66
N TYR A 349 -3.96 18.74 -4.30
CA TYR A 349 -4.69 18.27 -3.13
C TYR A 349 -6.17 18.10 -3.44
N ALA A 350 -6.81 17.22 -2.69
CA ALA A 350 -8.25 17.07 -2.69
C ALA A 350 -8.81 17.17 -1.26
N ARG A 351 -10.08 17.53 -1.14
CA ARG A 351 -10.73 17.55 0.17
C ARG A 351 -10.80 16.13 0.72
N ILE A 352 -10.47 15.98 1.98
CA ILE A 352 -10.47 14.67 2.63
C ILE A 352 -11.84 13.98 2.62
N ALA A 353 -12.92 14.77 2.60
CA ALA A 353 -14.29 14.26 2.55
C ALA A 353 -14.65 13.58 1.21
N ASP A 354 -13.90 13.86 0.15
CA ASP A 354 -14.11 13.27 -1.18
C ASP A 354 -13.31 11.95 -1.35
N ILE A 355 -12.53 11.57 -0.33
CA ILE A 355 -11.60 10.43 -0.37
C ILE A 355 -11.94 9.38 0.69
N ALA A 356 -12.13 9.84 1.93
CA ALA A 356 -12.31 8.95 3.08
C ALA A 356 -13.58 8.09 2.95
N ASN A 357 -13.44 6.79 3.28
CA ASN A 357 -14.51 5.79 3.25
C ASN A 357 -15.04 5.42 1.85
N GLU A 358 -14.33 5.78 0.79
CA GLU A 358 -14.57 5.35 -0.58
C GLU A 358 -13.37 4.55 -1.09
N ALA A 359 -13.59 3.59 -2.00
CA ALA A 359 -12.53 2.76 -2.56
C ALA A 359 -12.56 2.77 -4.09
N LYS A 360 -11.36 2.87 -4.69
CA LYS A 360 -11.15 2.84 -6.14
C LYS A 360 -10.87 1.41 -6.61
N SER A 361 -11.80 0.81 -7.30
CA SER A 361 -11.65 -0.50 -7.93
C SER A 361 -10.99 -0.41 -9.31
N VAL A 362 -10.52 -1.54 -9.82
CA VAL A 362 -10.08 -1.67 -11.22
C VAL A 362 -11.27 -1.42 -12.14
N PRO A 363 -11.14 -0.52 -13.16
CA PRO A 363 -12.22 -0.29 -14.12
C PRO A 363 -12.63 -1.60 -14.83
N ARG A 364 -13.93 -1.85 -14.92
CA ARG A 364 -14.44 -3.09 -15.52
C ARG A 364 -13.99 -3.27 -16.97
N GLU A 365 -13.85 -2.17 -17.71
CA GLU A 365 -13.35 -2.13 -19.08
C GLU A 365 -11.86 -2.48 -19.22
N TRP A 366 -11.10 -2.51 -18.12
CA TRP A 366 -9.70 -2.97 -18.08
C TRP A 366 -9.56 -4.46 -17.75
N ILE A 367 -10.69 -5.14 -17.56
CA ILE A 367 -10.78 -6.59 -17.38
C ILE A 367 -11.46 -7.16 -18.62
N ASN A 368 -10.97 -8.28 -19.13
CA ASN A 368 -11.59 -8.89 -20.30
C ASN A 368 -13.04 -9.33 -20.02
N GLU A 369 -13.80 -9.64 -21.06
CA GLU A 369 -15.21 -10.00 -20.96
C GLU A 369 -15.44 -11.22 -20.04
N ARG A 370 -14.53 -12.19 -20.07
CA ARG A 370 -14.60 -13.42 -19.26
C ARG A 370 -14.19 -13.23 -17.79
N GLY A 371 -13.59 -12.11 -17.40
CA GLY A 371 -13.10 -11.89 -16.04
C GLY A 371 -11.87 -12.70 -15.65
N ASN A 372 -11.15 -13.28 -16.61
CA ASN A 372 -10.00 -14.16 -16.37
C ASN A 372 -8.67 -13.61 -16.91
N ASP A 373 -8.66 -12.35 -17.36
CA ASP A 373 -7.45 -11.63 -17.79
C ASP A 373 -7.70 -10.11 -17.83
N ILE A 374 -6.64 -9.34 -17.99
CA ILE A 374 -6.69 -7.87 -18.09
C ILE A 374 -6.51 -7.39 -19.53
N MET A 375 -6.99 -6.17 -19.79
CA MET A 375 -6.84 -5.48 -21.07
C MET A 375 -5.49 -4.72 -21.15
N PRO A 376 -5.01 -4.38 -22.39
CA PRO A 376 -3.74 -3.69 -22.58
C PRO A 376 -3.62 -2.37 -21.82
N GLU A 377 -4.71 -1.62 -21.66
CA GLU A 377 -4.78 -0.33 -20.95
C GLU A 377 -4.25 -0.44 -19.51
N MET A 378 -4.50 -1.57 -18.85
CA MET A 378 -3.94 -1.85 -17.52
C MET A 378 -2.41 -1.91 -17.57
N LEU A 379 -1.82 -2.54 -18.58
CA LEU A 379 -0.36 -2.59 -18.71
C LEU A 379 0.26 -1.21 -18.95
N ASP A 380 -0.39 -0.38 -19.77
CA ASP A 380 0.06 0.97 -20.05
C ASP A 380 0.00 1.86 -18.80
N TYR A 381 -1.03 1.68 -17.98
CA TYR A 381 -1.14 2.32 -16.66
C TYR A 381 -0.03 1.88 -15.70
N LEU A 382 0.26 0.58 -15.63
CA LEU A 382 1.17 -0.01 -14.64
C LEU A 382 2.66 0.20 -14.95
N ARG A 383 3.07 0.13 -16.24
CA ARG A 383 4.48 0.15 -16.65
C ARG A 383 5.31 1.30 -16.11
N PRO A 384 4.84 2.56 -16.12
CA PRO A 384 5.61 3.67 -15.56
C PRO A 384 5.86 3.54 -14.06
N LEU A 385 4.92 2.95 -13.32
CA LEU A 385 4.95 2.89 -11.86
C LEU A 385 6.02 1.95 -11.30
N ILE A 386 6.51 1.00 -12.09
CA ILE A 386 7.51 0.01 -11.67
C ILE A 386 8.94 0.37 -12.10
N GLN A 387 9.16 1.57 -12.61
CA GLN A 387 10.42 1.94 -13.26
C GLN A 387 11.52 2.36 -12.28
N GLY A 388 12.74 2.11 -12.72
CA GLY A 388 13.96 2.53 -12.04
C GLY A 388 14.36 1.62 -10.87
N GLU A 389 15.69 1.61 -10.61
CA GLU A 389 16.29 0.81 -9.56
C GLU A 389 16.70 1.70 -8.39
N THR A 390 16.49 1.19 -7.19
CA THR A 390 16.90 1.86 -5.95
C THR A 390 17.85 0.93 -5.18
N PRO A 391 19.17 1.14 -5.30
CA PRO A 391 20.13 0.25 -4.67
C PRO A 391 20.05 0.37 -3.14
N VAL A 392 19.74 -0.74 -2.48
CA VAL A 392 19.81 -0.90 -1.03
C VAL A 392 21.26 -1.08 -0.62
N GLU A 393 21.67 -0.50 0.50
CA GLU A 393 22.99 -0.72 1.09
C GLU A 393 23.09 -2.14 1.67
N TYR A 394 24.23 -2.80 1.49
CA TYR A 394 24.47 -4.15 2.00
C TYR A 394 25.68 -4.17 2.93
N GLU A 395 25.56 -4.87 4.04
CA GLU A 395 26.65 -5.19 4.96
C GLU A 395 26.59 -6.68 5.31
N ASN A 396 27.73 -7.35 5.25
CA ASN A 396 27.83 -8.81 5.50
C ASN A 396 26.82 -9.65 4.70
N GLY A 397 26.47 -9.21 3.48
CA GLY A 397 25.55 -9.91 2.58
C GLY A 397 24.06 -9.66 2.85
N LEU A 398 23.71 -8.83 3.82
CA LEU A 398 22.30 -8.47 4.15
C LEU A 398 22.05 -6.97 3.94
N PRO A 399 20.80 -6.58 3.57
CA PRO A 399 20.44 -5.18 3.48
C PRO A 399 20.58 -4.47 4.84
N VAL A 400 21.03 -3.21 4.81
CA VAL A 400 21.14 -2.36 6.00
C VAL A 400 19.93 -1.42 6.05
N TYR A 401 19.19 -1.47 7.16
CA TYR A 401 18.01 -0.65 7.40
C TYR A 401 18.18 0.23 8.64
N MET A 402 17.22 1.14 8.86
CA MET A 402 17.14 1.90 10.11
C MET A 402 16.93 0.97 11.30
N ASP A 403 17.55 1.31 12.42
CA ASP A 403 17.26 0.67 13.70
C ASP A 403 15.82 1.01 14.13
N VAL A 404 15.02 -0.01 14.39
CA VAL A 404 13.62 0.10 14.84
C VAL A 404 13.42 -0.44 16.26
N SER A 405 14.48 -0.55 17.05
CA SER A 405 14.44 -1.05 18.43
C SER A 405 13.48 -0.24 19.32
N HIS A 406 13.27 1.04 19.02
CA HIS A 406 12.28 1.89 19.71
C HIS A 406 10.83 1.41 19.54
N LEU A 407 10.53 0.51 18.60
CA LEU A 407 9.22 -0.12 18.42
C LEU A 407 9.08 -1.41 19.21
N THR A 408 10.18 -1.99 19.68
CA THR A 408 10.20 -3.26 20.39
C THR A 408 10.35 -2.99 21.89
N HIS A 409 9.44 -3.54 22.70
CA HIS A 409 9.56 -3.49 24.18
C HIS A 409 10.60 -4.49 24.71
N ASN A 410 11.27 -5.25 23.84
CA ASN A 410 12.31 -6.17 24.21
C ASN A 410 13.64 -5.43 24.20
N THR A 411 14.15 -5.09 25.39
CA THR A 411 15.59 -4.87 25.58
C THR A 411 16.29 -6.16 25.18
N ILE A 412 17.04 -6.11 24.07
CA ILE A 412 17.98 -7.18 23.69
C ILE A 412 19.10 -7.22 24.70
#